data_f744a36b75d685fda50095c1270d0814
#
_entry.id   f744a36b75d685fda50095c1270d0814
#
_cell.length_a   1.000
_cell.length_b   1.000
_cell.length_c   1.000
_cell.angle_alpha   90.00
_cell.angle_beta   90.00
_cell.angle_gamma   90.00
#
_symmetry.space_group_name_H-M   'P 1'
#
loop_
_entity.id
_entity.type
_entity.pdbx_description
1 polymer ?
#
loop_
_entity_poly.entity_id
_entity_poly.type
_entity_poly.pdbx_seq_one_letter_code
_entity_poly.pdbx_strand_id
1 'polypeptide(L)' 'MMRTFQLRRIEDVSGASGIGVVAHGVDFGAYVVLYWIPQMTRLGVAGLGIYRSIRDLEAIHGHGGKTVIEWLT' A
#
# COMPACT_ATOMS: atom_id res chain seq x y z
N MET A 1 -9.54 13.55 -10.12
CA MET A 1 -10.56 12.53 -9.79
C MET A 1 -10.01 11.62 -8.72
N MET A 2 -10.82 11.28 -7.73
CA MET A 2 -10.41 10.46 -6.61
C MET A 2 -10.65 8.97 -6.92
N ARG A 3 -9.64 8.13 -6.67
CA ARG A 3 -9.75 6.69 -6.86
C ARG A 3 -9.28 5.97 -5.61
N THR A 4 -9.91 4.86 -5.28
CA THR A 4 -9.50 4.03 -4.16
C THR A 4 -8.79 2.77 -4.66
N PHE A 5 -7.89 2.27 -3.84
CA PHE A 5 -7.12 1.06 -4.16
C PHE A 5 -6.71 0.34 -2.89
N GLN A 6 -6.17 -0.85 -3.06
CA GLN A 6 -5.54 -1.58 -1.97
C GLN A 6 -4.19 -2.12 -2.44
N LEU A 7 -3.29 -2.34 -1.51
CA LEU A 7 -2.03 -3.03 -1.78
C LEU A 7 -2.19 -4.49 -1.39
N ARG A 8 -1.91 -5.37 -2.34
CA ARG A 8 -1.86 -6.82 -2.09
C ARG A 8 -0.42 -7.28 -2.13
N ARG A 9 0.03 -7.87 -1.05
CA ARG A 9 1.36 -8.46 -1.01
C ARG A 9 1.27 -9.91 -1.45
N ILE A 10 1.98 -10.22 -2.54
CA ILE A 10 2.00 -11.56 -3.13
C ILE A 10 3.08 -12.39 -2.45
N GLU A 11 4.21 -11.75 -2.13
CA GLU A 11 5.33 -12.41 -1.47
C GLU A 11 5.88 -11.47 -0.39
N ASP A 12 6.01 -11.96 0.84
CA ASP A 12 6.50 -11.17 1.96
C ASP A 12 8.02 -11.19 1.99
N VAL A 13 8.63 -10.19 1.35
CA VAL A 13 10.09 -10.06 1.24
C VAL A 13 10.72 -9.70 2.57
N SER A 14 10.02 -8.93 3.39
CA SER A 14 10.56 -8.41 4.65
C SER A 14 10.27 -9.31 5.85
N GLY A 15 9.29 -10.20 5.73
CA GLY A 15 8.80 -10.99 6.85
C GLY A 15 8.02 -10.17 7.87
N ALA A 16 7.67 -8.91 7.53
CA ALA A 16 7.09 -7.99 8.49
C ALA A 16 5.57 -7.93 8.46
N SER A 17 4.96 -8.09 7.28
CA SER A 17 3.53 -7.81 7.10
C SER A 17 2.72 -9.00 6.60
N GLY A 18 3.39 -10.11 6.22
CA GLY A 18 2.68 -11.27 5.68
C GLY A 18 2.17 -11.06 4.25
N ILE A 19 1.33 -11.97 3.80
CA ILE A 19 0.77 -12.03 2.45
C ILE A 19 -0.69 -11.58 2.50
N GLY A 20 -1.20 -10.99 1.41
CA GLY A 20 -2.58 -10.54 1.29
C GLY A 20 -2.69 -9.03 1.28
N VAL A 21 -3.88 -8.51 1.56
CA VAL A 21 -4.12 -7.07 1.57
C VAL A 21 -3.48 -6.46 2.81
N VAL A 22 -2.49 -5.61 2.59
CA VAL A 22 -1.69 -5.00 3.67
C VAL A 22 -2.03 -3.54 3.90
N ALA A 23 -2.66 -2.87 2.95
CA ALA A 23 -2.97 -1.45 3.04
C ALA A 23 -4.13 -1.07 2.14
N HIS A 24 -4.82 0.02 2.51
CA HIS A 24 -5.82 0.67 1.68
C HIS A 24 -5.35 2.08 1.34
N GLY A 25 -5.73 2.57 0.18
CA GLY A 25 -5.28 3.87 -0.27
C GLY A 25 -6.30 4.66 -1.06
N VAL A 26 -6.03 5.94 -1.16
CA VAL A 26 -6.80 6.88 -1.98
C VAL A 26 -5.83 7.69 -2.82
N ASP A 27 -6.06 7.69 -4.13
CA ASP A 27 -5.36 8.57 -5.06
C ASP A 27 -6.25 9.80 -5.30
N PHE A 28 -5.81 10.95 -4.78
CA PHE A 28 -6.52 12.21 -4.92
C PHE A 28 -6.15 12.96 -6.20
N GLY A 29 -5.22 12.44 -6.98
CA GLY A 29 -4.67 13.12 -8.14
C GLY A 29 -3.44 13.93 -7.81
N ALA A 30 -3.53 14.84 -6.83
CA ALA A 30 -2.39 15.64 -6.38
C ALA A 30 -1.48 14.86 -5.42
N TYR A 31 -2.08 14.02 -4.59
CA TYR A 31 -1.37 13.18 -3.62
C TYR A 31 -2.04 11.83 -3.50
N VAL A 32 -1.29 10.84 -3.02
CA VAL A 32 -1.77 9.51 -2.71
C VAL A 32 -1.58 9.30 -1.21
N VAL A 33 -2.63 8.84 -0.53
CA VAL A 33 -2.59 8.54 0.90
C VAL A 33 -2.76 7.03 1.08
N LEU A 34 -1.91 6.44 1.89
CA LEU A 34 -1.91 5.02 2.16
C LEU A 34 -2.11 4.77 3.66
N TYR A 35 -3.05 3.90 3.99
CA TYR A 35 -3.32 3.47 5.35
C TYR A 35 -2.91 2.00 5.51
N TRP A 36 -1.94 1.75 6.36
CA TRP A 36 -1.47 0.40 6.66
C TRP A 36 -2.39 -0.27 7.66
N ILE A 37 -2.90 -1.46 7.30
CA ILE A 37 -3.82 -2.21 8.15
C ILE A 37 -3.05 -2.70 9.38
N PRO A 38 -3.49 -2.36 10.62
CA PRO A 38 -2.73 -2.71 11.83
C PRO A 38 -2.45 -4.18 12.00
N GLN A 39 -3.40 -5.05 11.63
CA GLN A 39 -3.26 -6.50 11.75
C GLN A 39 -2.15 -7.05 10.84
N MET A 40 -1.80 -6.30 9.80
CA MET A 40 -0.79 -6.69 8.83
C MET A 40 0.54 -5.98 9.05
N THR A 41 0.66 -5.19 10.10
CA THR A 41 1.92 -4.53 10.46
C THR A 41 2.62 -5.30 11.58
N ARG A 42 3.94 -5.17 11.62
CA ARG A 42 4.77 -5.90 12.57
C ARG A 42 4.42 -5.60 14.02
N LEU A 43 4.10 -4.34 14.32
CA LEU A 43 3.81 -3.90 15.68
C LEU A 43 2.32 -3.83 15.98
N GLY A 44 1.46 -4.17 15.03
CA GLY A 44 0.02 -4.06 15.19
C GLY A 44 -0.48 -2.62 15.25
N VAL A 45 0.28 -1.67 14.69
CA VAL A 45 -0.02 -0.25 14.76
C VAL A 45 -0.40 0.25 13.36
N ALA A 46 -1.47 1.04 13.27
CA ALA A 46 -1.86 1.68 12.02
C ALA A 46 -0.82 2.75 11.67
N GLY A 47 -0.54 2.88 10.37
CA GLY A 47 0.36 3.90 9.86
C GLY A 47 -0.23 4.56 8.63
N LEU A 48 0.17 5.80 8.38
CA LEU A 48 -0.21 6.54 7.18
C LEU A 48 1.04 6.90 6.39
N GLY A 49 0.94 6.78 5.07
CA GLY A 49 1.96 7.28 4.16
C GLY A 49 1.32 8.26 3.19
N ILE A 50 2.07 9.29 2.80
CA ILE A 50 1.63 10.28 1.82
C ILE A 50 2.68 10.33 0.72
N TYR A 51 2.24 10.17 -0.52
CA TYR A 51 3.11 10.11 -1.69
C TYR A 51 2.61 11.09 -2.74
N ARG A 52 3.50 11.55 -3.61
CA ARG A 52 3.11 12.50 -4.66
C ARG A 52 2.39 11.82 -5.80
N SER A 53 2.62 10.52 -5.99
CA SER A 53 2.00 9.76 -7.07
C SER A 53 1.99 8.27 -6.75
N ILE A 54 1.18 7.52 -7.49
CA ILE A 54 1.18 6.05 -7.45
C ILE A 54 2.57 5.51 -7.83
N ARG A 55 3.23 6.15 -8.77
CA ARG A 55 4.57 5.75 -9.21
C ARG A 55 5.58 5.81 -8.06
N ASP A 56 5.53 6.88 -7.26
CA ASP A 56 6.40 7.02 -6.10
C ASP A 56 6.09 5.96 -5.05
N LEU A 57 4.81 5.69 -4.82
CA LEU A 57 4.39 4.64 -3.90
C LEU A 57 4.93 3.28 -4.32
N GLU A 58 4.80 2.94 -5.61
CA GLU A 58 5.31 1.68 -6.15
C GLU A 58 6.83 1.58 -6.06
N ALA A 59 7.53 2.69 -6.24
CA ALA A 59 8.99 2.71 -6.14
C ALA A 59 9.46 2.29 -4.74
N ILE A 60 8.70 2.65 -3.71
CA ILE A 60 9.05 2.34 -2.32
C ILE A 60 8.50 0.97 -1.90
N HIS A 61 7.25 0.68 -2.24
CA HIS A 61 6.52 -0.46 -1.68
C HIS A 61 6.23 -1.60 -2.66
N GLY A 62 6.54 -1.44 -3.94
CA GLY A 62 6.24 -2.46 -4.96
C GLY A 62 7.10 -3.71 -4.87
N HIS A 63 8.31 -3.59 -4.34
CA HIS A 63 9.24 -4.71 -4.16
C HIS A 63 9.41 -5.57 -5.42
N GLY A 64 9.58 -4.91 -6.59
CA GLY A 64 9.79 -5.62 -7.85
C GLY A 64 8.58 -6.43 -8.31
N GLY A 65 7.38 -6.00 -7.97
CA GLY A 65 6.13 -6.68 -8.34
C GLY A 65 5.60 -7.64 -7.29
N LYS A 66 6.27 -7.76 -6.16
CA LYS A 66 5.84 -8.64 -5.05
C LYS A 66 4.73 -8.02 -4.21
N THR A 67 4.51 -6.73 -4.36
CA THR A 67 3.35 -6.01 -3.82
C THR A 67 2.71 -5.26 -4.98
N VAL A 68 1.43 -5.47 -5.20
CA VAL A 68 0.73 -4.90 -6.35
C VAL A 68 -0.41 -4.01 -5.90
N ILE A 69 -0.71 -3.02 -6.74
CA ILE A 69 -1.85 -2.13 -6.54
C ILE A 69 -3.06 -2.75 -7.20
N GLU A 70 -4.13 -2.90 -6.44
CA GLU A 70 -5.43 -3.34 -6.95
C GLU A 70 -6.40 -2.16 -6.84
N TRP A 71 -6.85 -1.66 -7.97
CA TRP A 71 -7.80 -0.55 -8.01
C TRP A 71 -9.19 -1.02 -7.65
N LEU A 72 -9.85 -0.30 -6.74
CA LEU A 72 -11.21 -0.59 -6.31
C LEU A 72 -12.25 0.30 -6.98
N THR A 73 -11.81 1.48 -7.44
CA THR A 73 -12.71 2.40 -8.17
C THR A 73 -12.06 3.02 -9.38
#